data_934bf55b1d96f683aa634b21a8eff550
#
_entry.id   934bf55b1d96f683aa634b21a8eff550
#
_cell.length_a   1.000
_cell.length_b   1.000
_cell.length_c   1.000
_cell.angle_alpha   90.00
_cell.angle_beta   90.00
_cell.angle_gamma   90.00
#
_symmetry.space_group_name_H-M   'P 1'
#
loop_
_entity.id
_entity.type
_entity.pdbx_description
1 polymer ?
#
loop_
_entity_poly.entity_id
_entity_poly.type
_entity_poly.pdbx_seq_one_letter_code
_entity_poly.pdbx_strand_id
1 'polypeptide(L)'
;MATSVAFTMAETERSRTMRSRTLADSALGTGALTAIATGGALIGLGLREGETSRVFRLVGRALLERFGVASADAPLTSVALGYIHHLAAATLWGGMLGVVVLWPRTNRMRVLTAFVCAALCAVLTLGVVPPILRIGYSVTSNVAAVVPISVALALALLGDVWIDASDDAHS
;
A
#
# COMPACT_ATOMS: atom_id res chain seq x y z
N MET A 1 -15.73 34.89 -32.30
CA MET A 1 -15.88 33.43 -32.19
C MET A 1 -14.64 32.71 -31.63
N ALA A 2 -13.41 33.18 -31.87
CA ALA A 2 -12.17 32.56 -31.39
C ALA A 2 -11.94 32.63 -29.87
N THR A 3 -12.41 33.67 -29.18
CA THR A 3 -12.26 33.87 -27.72
C THR A 3 -13.04 32.86 -26.89
N SER A 4 -14.21 32.40 -27.33
CA SER A 4 -15.04 31.44 -26.61
C SER A 4 -14.41 30.04 -26.56
N VAL A 5 -13.75 29.62 -27.64
CA VAL A 5 -13.09 28.29 -27.74
C VAL A 5 -11.85 28.22 -26.84
N ALA A 6 -11.07 29.31 -26.77
CA ALA A 6 -9.88 29.38 -25.93
C ALA A 6 -10.24 29.33 -24.43
N PHE A 7 -11.33 29.96 -24.03
CA PHE A 7 -11.81 29.94 -22.65
C PHE A 7 -12.26 28.52 -22.23
N THR A 8 -13.01 27.83 -23.10
CA THR A 8 -13.48 26.47 -22.83
C THR A 8 -12.33 25.46 -22.74
N MET A 9 -11.28 25.62 -23.56
CA MET A 9 -10.09 24.76 -23.49
C MET A 9 -9.31 24.96 -22.18
N ALA A 10 -9.12 26.21 -21.75
CA ALA A 10 -8.42 26.52 -20.50
C ALA A 10 -9.16 25.98 -19.27
N GLU A 11 -10.48 26.01 -19.28
CA GLU A 11 -11.33 25.49 -18.21
C GLU A 11 -11.30 23.96 -18.13
N THR A 12 -11.30 23.30 -19.30
CA THR A 12 -11.17 21.83 -19.40
C THR A 12 -9.80 21.35 -18.93
N GLU A 13 -8.75 22.07 -19.26
CA GLU A 13 -7.38 21.75 -18.86
C GLU A 13 -7.17 21.96 -17.35
N ARG A 14 -7.74 23.03 -16.79
CA ARG A 14 -7.75 23.30 -15.34
C ARG A 14 -8.50 22.22 -14.55
N SER A 15 -9.65 21.79 -15.03
CA SER A 15 -10.44 20.71 -14.42
C SER A 15 -9.70 19.37 -14.48
N ARG A 16 -9.01 19.10 -15.57
CA ARG A 16 -8.22 17.88 -15.74
C ARG A 16 -7.00 17.84 -14.80
N THR A 17 -6.31 18.96 -14.63
CA THR A 17 -5.16 19.07 -13.72
C THR A 17 -5.57 19.03 -12.25
N MET A 18 -6.70 19.63 -11.87
CA MET A 18 -7.24 19.49 -10.51
C MET A 18 -7.61 18.04 -10.20
N ARG A 19 -8.31 17.37 -11.11
CA ARG A 19 -8.71 15.97 -10.92
C ARG A 19 -7.50 15.01 -10.82
N SER A 20 -6.44 15.25 -11.56
CA SER A 20 -5.22 14.44 -11.47
C SER A 20 -4.46 14.64 -10.16
N ARG A 21 -4.45 15.86 -9.61
CA ARG A 21 -3.84 16.13 -8.31
C ARG A 21 -4.59 15.45 -7.17
N THR A 22 -5.90 15.54 -7.14
CA THR A 22 -6.72 14.87 -6.11
C THR A 22 -6.56 13.35 -6.12
N LEU A 23 -6.49 12.72 -7.30
CA LEU A 23 -6.23 11.29 -7.41
C LEU A 23 -4.83 10.89 -6.94
N ALA A 24 -3.82 11.71 -7.22
CA ALA A 24 -2.46 11.46 -6.74
C ALA A 24 -2.36 11.62 -5.22
N ASP A 25 -2.99 12.63 -4.66
CA ASP A 25 -3.01 12.88 -3.22
C ASP A 25 -3.74 11.74 -2.48
N SER A 26 -4.88 11.28 -3.01
CA SER A 26 -5.61 10.13 -2.47
C SER A 26 -4.78 8.85 -2.57
N ALA A 27 -4.14 8.58 -3.71
CA ALA A 27 -3.29 7.40 -3.87
C ALA A 27 -2.10 7.38 -2.90
N LEU A 28 -1.48 8.56 -2.66
CA LEU A 28 -0.41 8.69 -1.67
C LEU A 28 -0.91 8.49 -0.24
N GLY A 29 -2.08 9.06 0.09
CA GLY A 29 -2.72 8.90 1.39
C GLY A 29 -3.03 7.42 1.68
N THR A 30 -3.70 6.74 0.75
CA THR A 30 -4.00 5.30 0.87
C THR A 30 -2.72 4.46 0.93
N GLY A 31 -1.71 4.82 0.15
CA GLY A 31 -0.40 4.18 0.21
C GLY A 31 0.26 4.30 1.58
N ALA A 32 0.25 5.49 2.17
CA ALA A 32 0.79 5.74 3.50
C ALA A 32 0.02 4.97 4.58
N LEU A 33 -1.31 5.00 4.54
CA LEU A 33 -2.16 4.21 5.45
C LEU A 33 -1.88 2.71 5.35
N THR A 34 -1.73 2.21 4.12
CA THR A 34 -1.37 0.80 3.87
C THR A 34 0.00 0.47 4.48
N ALA A 35 1.00 1.33 4.30
CA ALA A 35 2.33 1.11 4.84
C ALA A 35 2.32 1.08 6.38
N ILE A 36 1.58 1.98 7.02
CA ILE A 36 1.44 2.02 8.48
C ILE A 36 0.69 0.79 9.00
N ALA A 37 -0.47 0.46 8.43
CA ALA A 37 -1.30 -0.64 8.89
C ALA A 37 -0.60 -2.00 8.71
N THR A 38 -0.04 -2.26 7.54
CA THR A 38 0.67 -3.53 7.27
C THR A 38 2.00 -3.61 8.01
N GLY A 39 2.69 -2.47 8.20
CA GLY A 39 3.88 -2.38 9.05
C GLY A 39 3.58 -2.71 10.51
N GLY A 40 2.48 -2.20 11.04
CA GLY A 40 1.99 -2.54 12.39
C GLY A 40 1.67 -4.04 12.53
N ALA A 41 1.03 -4.64 11.53
CA ALA A 41 0.76 -6.08 11.51
C ALA A 41 2.06 -6.91 11.53
N LEU A 42 3.08 -6.49 10.75
CA LEU A 42 4.39 -7.16 10.73
C LEU A 42 5.14 -7.04 12.06
N ILE A 43 5.08 -5.88 12.72
CA ILE A 43 5.62 -5.67 14.07
C ILE A 43 4.90 -6.58 15.06
N GLY A 44 3.57 -6.66 14.99
CA GLY A 44 2.76 -7.55 15.85
C GLY A 44 3.11 -9.03 15.67
N LEU A 45 3.36 -9.47 14.43
CA LEU A 45 3.83 -10.83 14.16
C LEU A 45 5.23 -11.06 14.73
N GLY A 46 6.15 -10.10 14.57
CA GLY A 46 7.50 -10.18 15.15
C GLY A 46 7.48 -10.24 16.67
N LEU A 47 6.57 -9.49 17.33
CA LEU A 47 6.36 -9.55 18.79
C LEU A 47 5.97 -10.95 19.26
N ARG A 48 5.08 -11.64 18.55
CA ARG A 48 4.68 -13.03 18.86
C ARG A 48 5.85 -14.00 18.76
N GLU A 49 6.84 -13.70 17.94
CA GLU A 49 8.05 -14.51 17.76
C GLU A 49 9.22 -14.04 18.63
N GLY A 50 8.99 -13.07 19.54
CA GLY A 50 9.98 -12.55 20.46
C GLY A 50 10.90 -11.45 19.92
N GLU A 51 10.69 -10.99 18.67
CA GLU A 51 11.50 -9.96 18.07
C GLU A 51 10.71 -9.07 17.09
N THR A 52 10.45 -7.83 17.47
CA THR A 52 9.63 -6.86 16.69
C THR A 52 10.19 -6.55 15.31
N SER A 53 11.51 -6.55 15.16
CA SER A 53 12.20 -6.19 13.92
C SER A 53 12.52 -7.39 13.02
N ARG A 54 12.17 -8.61 13.45
CA ARG A 54 12.57 -9.85 12.77
C ARG A 54 12.24 -9.88 11.29
N VAL A 55 11.00 -9.52 10.93
CA VAL A 55 10.54 -9.56 9.54
C VAL A 55 11.34 -8.58 8.68
N PHE A 56 11.51 -7.36 9.16
CA PHE A 56 12.29 -6.33 8.45
C PHE A 56 13.75 -6.73 8.30
N ARG A 57 14.35 -7.30 9.35
CA ARG A 57 15.74 -7.79 9.31
C ARG A 57 15.91 -8.90 8.26
N LEU A 58 14.99 -9.85 8.18
CA LEU A 58 15.04 -10.95 7.21
C LEU A 58 14.92 -10.44 5.77
N VAL A 59 13.99 -9.51 5.51
CA VAL A 59 13.83 -8.88 4.20
C VAL A 59 15.09 -8.08 3.82
N GLY A 60 15.62 -7.28 4.74
CA GLY A 60 16.82 -6.49 4.49
C GLY A 60 18.07 -7.34 4.25
N ARG A 61 18.21 -8.48 4.97
CA ARG A 61 19.29 -9.45 4.69
C ARG A 61 19.16 -10.01 3.29
N ALA A 62 17.98 -10.47 2.89
CA ALA A 62 17.76 -11.00 1.55
C ALA A 62 18.07 -9.98 0.45
N LEU A 63 17.80 -8.69 0.71
CA LEU A 63 18.17 -7.60 -0.20
C LEU A 63 19.68 -7.39 -0.26
N LEU A 64 20.36 -7.33 0.89
CA LEU A 64 21.83 -7.18 0.96
C LEU A 64 22.53 -8.32 0.23
N GLU A 65 22.12 -9.55 0.49
CA GLU A 65 22.66 -10.75 -0.18
C GLU A 65 22.48 -10.68 -1.70
N ARG A 66 21.32 -10.20 -2.16
CA ARG A 66 21.06 -10.01 -3.59
C ARG A 66 22.00 -8.99 -4.25
N PHE A 67 22.43 -7.99 -3.49
CA PHE A 67 23.40 -6.98 -3.94
C PHE A 67 24.87 -7.38 -3.65
N GLY A 68 25.11 -8.62 -3.20
CA GLY A 68 26.46 -9.13 -2.93
C GLY A 68 27.12 -8.53 -1.69
N VAL A 69 26.32 -7.91 -0.79
CA VAL A 69 26.82 -7.36 0.47
C VAL A 69 26.66 -8.39 1.57
N ALA A 70 27.76 -8.68 2.30
CA ALA A 70 27.73 -9.58 3.44
C ALA A 70 26.80 -9.01 4.54
N SER A 71 25.73 -9.73 4.85
CA SER A 71 24.67 -9.25 5.76
C SER A 71 24.96 -9.52 7.24
N ALA A 72 25.95 -10.39 7.52
CA ALA A 72 26.21 -10.88 8.90
C ALA A 72 26.62 -9.78 9.87
N ASP A 73 27.31 -8.76 9.39
CA ASP A 73 27.97 -7.76 10.22
C ASP A 73 27.18 -6.43 10.40
N ALA A 74 25.95 -6.34 9.82
CA ALA A 74 25.18 -5.10 9.84
C ALA A 74 23.70 -5.30 10.19
N PRO A 75 23.35 -5.71 11.42
CA PRO A 75 21.97 -6.00 11.80
C PRO A 75 21.05 -4.77 11.71
N LEU A 76 21.54 -3.59 12.08
CA LEU A 76 20.77 -2.34 11.97
C LEU A 76 20.53 -1.93 10.52
N THR A 77 21.52 -2.08 9.64
CA THR A 77 21.38 -1.80 8.22
C THR A 77 20.34 -2.74 7.58
N SER A 78 20.34 -4.01 7.96
CA SER A 78 19.34 -4.98 7.49
C SER A 78 17.93 -4.58 7.93
N VAL A 79 17.72 -4.18 9.18
CA VAL A 79 16.41 -3.71 9.67
C VAL A 79 15.96 -2.45 8.92
N ALA A 80 16.84 -1.45 8.80
CA ALA A 80 16.54 -0.20 8.12
C ALA A 80 16.18 -0.43 6.64
N LEU A 81 16.96 -1.23 5.94
CA LEU A 81 16.70 -1.55 4.53
C LEU A 81 15.39 -2.31 4.34
N GLY A 82 15.11 -3.27 5.21
CA GLY A 82 13.84 -4.02 5.17
C GLY A 82 12.64 -3.12 5.47
N TYR A 83 12.78 -2.17 6.38
CA TYR A 83 11.74 -1.19 6.69
C TYR A 83 11.48 -0.25 5.51
N ILE A 84 12.54 0.31 4.91
CA ILE A 84 12.44 1.17 3.72
C ILE A 84 11.79 0.42 2.57
N HIS A 85 12.22 -0.82 2.32
CA HIS A 85 11.62 -1.68 1.30
C HIS A 85 10.12 -1.89 1.56
N HIS A 86 9.74 -2.20 2.82
CA HIS A 86 8.34 -2.37 3.19
C HIS A 86 7.53 -1.10 2.93
N LEU A 87 8.02 0.07 3.37
CA LEU A 87 7.36 1.35 3.12
C LEU A 87 7.14 1.59 1.63
N ALA A 88 8.18 1.40 0.81
CA ALA A 88 8.09 1.59 -0.64
C ALA A 88 7.10 0.62 -1.29
N ALA A 89 7.19 -0.68 -0.98
CA ALA A 89 6.29 -1.69 -1.54
C ALA A 89 4.83 -1.48 -1.10
N ALA A 90 4.60 -1.23 0.19
CA ALA A 90 3.26 -1.03 0.74
C ALA A 90 2.62 0.26 0.24
N THR A 91 3.39 1.35 0.10
CA THR A 91 2.91 2.60 -0.49
C THR A 91 2.54 2.43 -1.96
N LEU A 92 3.37 1.72 -2.72
CA LEU A 92 3.10 1.43 -4.13
C LEU A 92 1.81 0.61 -4.29
N TRP A 93 1.71 -0.52 -3.60
CA TRP A 93 0.54 -1.39 -3.65
C TRP A 93 -0.71 -0.69 -3.12
N GLY A 94 -0.62 -0.02 -1.97
CA GLY A 94 -1.73 0.71 -1.37
C GLY A 94 -2.24 1.83 -2.28
N GLY A 95 -1.35 2.59 -2.90
CA GLY A 95 -1.71 3.62 -3.85
C GLY A 95 -2.41 3.06 -5.09
N MET A 96 -1.88 1.99 -5.68
CA MET A 96 -2.50 1.32 -6.84
C MET A 96 -3.89 0.76 -6.49
N LEU A 97 -4.01 0.06 -5.37
CA LEU A 97 -5.26 -0.55 -4.93
C LEU A 97 -6.28 0.51 -4.50
N GLY A 98 -5.84 1.60 -3.87
CA GLY A 98 -6.69 2.73 -3.50
C GLY A 98 -7.41 3.32 -4.71
N VAL A 99 -6.70 3.55 -5.81
CA VAL A 99 -7.32 4.02 -7.06
C VAL A 99 -8.40 3.03 -7.56
N VAL A 100 -8.15 1.72 -7.46
CA VAL A 100 -9.12 0.69 -7.86
C VAL A 100 -10.34 0.68 -6.93
N VAL A 101 -10.14 0.83 -5.62
CA VAL A 101 -11.22 0.84 -4.62
C VAL A 101 -12.12 2.06 -4.78
N LEU A 102 -11.58 3.21 -5.16
CA LEU A 102 -12.36 4.43 -5.37
C LEU A 102 -13.13 4.45 -6.70
N TRP A 103 -12.83 3.53 -7.62
CA TRP A 103 -13.52 3.46 -8.92
C TRP A 103 -15.03 3.23 -8.83
N PRO A 104 -15.57 2.31 -7.99
CA PRO A 104 -17.00 2.11 -7.85
C PRO A 104 -17.71 3.33 -7.29
N ARG A 105 -18.95 3.59 -7.78
CA ARG A 105 -19.75 4.75 -7.38
C ARG A 105 -20.49 4.59 -6.06
N THR A 106 -20.63 3.37 -5.54
CA THR A 106 -21.38 3.10 -4.31
C THR A 106 -20.48 2.59 -3.20
N ASN A 107 -20.70 3.05 -1.96
CA ASN A 107 -19.90 2.64 -0.81
C ASN A 107 -19.91 1.12 -0.58
N ARG A 108 -21.02 0.44 -0.83
CA ARG A 108 -21.09 -1.03 -0.73
C ARG A 108 -20.12 -1.71 -1.69
N MET A 109 -20.06 -1.24 -2.94
CA MET A 109 -19.13 -1.80 -3.93
C MET A 109 -17.68 -1.44 -3.59
N ARG A 110 -17.40 -0.25 -3.06
CA ARG A 110 -16.06 0.14 -2.60
C ARG A 110 -15.58 -0.80 -1.50
N VAL A 111 -16.41 -1.05 -0.48
CA VAL A 111 -16.11 -2.00 0.61
C VAL A 111 -15.82 -3.41 0.06
N LEU A 112 -16.69 -3.93 -0.82
CA LEU A 112 -16.48 -5.22 -1.45
C LEU A 112 -15.17 -5.25 -2.26
N THR A 113 -14.90 -4.20 -3.03
CA THR A 113 -13.68 -4.08 -3.82
C THR A 113 -12.43 -4.05 -2.93
N ALA A 114 -12.47 -3.37 -1.78
CA ALA A 114 -11.36 -3.35 -0.83
C ALA A 114 -11.02 -4.76 -0.32
N PHE A 115 -12.02 -5.55 0.08
CA PHE A 115 -11.80 -6.93 0.51
C PHE A 115 -11.32 -7.84 -0.62
N VAL A 116 -11.88 -7.72 -1.81
CA VAL A 116 -11.44 -8.48 -2.99
C VAL A 116 -10.01 -8.11 -3.36
N CYS A 117 -9.66 -6.83 -3.35
CA CYS A 117 -8.31 -6.36 -3.61
C CYS A 117 -7.31 -6.90 -2.57
N ALA A 118 -7.66 -6.88 -1.28
CA ALA A 118 -6.79 -7.41 -0.23
C ALA A 118 -6.57 -8.93 -0.38
N ALA A 119 -7.64 -9.68 -0.65
CA ALA A 119 -7.56 -11.12 -0.88
C ALA A 119 -6.75 -11.45 -2.14
N LEU A 120 -6.99 -10.72 -3.23
CA LEU A 120 -6.26 -10.90 -4.49
C LEU A 120 -4.78 -10.55 -4.33
N CYS A 121 -4.47 -9.45 -3.61
CA CYS A 121 -3.10 -9.07 -3.29
C CYS A 121 -2.38 -10.17 -2.51
N ALA A 122 -3.05 -10.80 -1.52
CA ALA A 122 -2.49 -11.93 -0.78
C ALA A 122 -2.15 -13.10 -1.71
N VAL A 123 -3.10 -13.51 -2.56
CA VAL A 123 -2.91 -14.63 -3.50
C VAL A 123 -1.80 -14.33 -4.50
N LEU A 124 -1.82 -13.16 -5.13
CA LEU A 124 -0.82 -12.77 -6.11
C LEU A 124 0.58 -12.66 -5.48
N THR A 125 0.66 -12.11 -4.26
CA THR A 125 1.92 -11.94 -3.55
C THR A 125 2.55 -13.29 -3.18
N LEU A 126 1.74 -14.29 -2.87
CA LEU A 126 2.24 -15.65 -2.56
C LEU A 126 2.68 -16.43 -3.81
N GLY A 127 2.01 -16.23 -4.95
CA GLY A 127 2.21 -17.08 -6.13
C GLY A 127 2.94 -16.43 -7.31
N VAL A 128 2.66 -15.16 -7.60
CA VAL A 128 3.04 -14.53 -8.89
C VAL A 128 4.03 -13.38 -8.73
N VAL A 129 3.87 -12.57 -7.69
CA VAL A 129 4.65 -11.34 -7.52
C VAL A 129 6.11 -11.67 -7.15
N PRO A 130 7.10 -11.05 -7.81
CA PRO A 130 8.51 -11.23 -7.44
C PRO A 130 8.76 -10.88 -5.97
N PRO A 131 9.64 -11.59 -5.25
CA PRO A 131 9.89 -11.39 -3.83
C PRO A 131 10.19 -9.95 -3.43
N ILE A 132 10.85 -9.18 -4.31
CA ILE A 132 11.18 -7.77 -4.08
C ILE A 132 9.96 -6.84 -4.01
N LEU A 133 8.82 -7.24 -4.58
CA LEU A 133 7.59 -6.44 -4.58
C LEU A 133 6.56 -6.93 -3.54
N ARG A 134 6.87 -7.98 -2.79
CA ARG A 134 5.95 -8.55 -1.79
C ARG A 134 5.92 -7.70 -0.53
N ILE A 135 4.72 -7.37 -0.05
CA ILE A 135 4.51 -6.62 1.20
C ILE A 135 4.68 -7.56 2.41
N GLY A 136 5.91 -7.88 2.78
CA GLY A 136 6.20 -8.69 3.98
C GLY A 136 5.85 -10.20 3.88
N TYR A 137 5.14 -10.62 2.84
CA TYR A 137 4.76 -12.03 2.64
C TYR A 137 5.93 -12.93 2.26
N SER A 138 7.05 -12.36 1.83
CA SER A 138 8.24 -13.13 1.37
C SER A 138 8.92 -13.90 2.50
N VAL A 139 8.65 -13.54 3.74
CA VAL A 139 9.35 -14.10 4.92
C VAL A 139 8.47 -15.06 5.72
N THR A 140 7.16 -15.02 5.46
CA THR A 140 6.20 -15.82 6.19
C THR A 140 5.61 -16.87 5.25
N SER A 141 6.12 -18.09 5.32
CA SER A 141 5.52 -19.26 4.66
C SER A 141 4.24 -19.73 5.35
N ASN A 142 3.86 -19.11 6.46
CA ASN A 142 2.72 -19.51 7.27
C ASN A 142 1.47 -18.70 6.87
N VAL A 143 0.42 -19.40 6.44
CA VAL A 143 -0.91 -18.82 6.12
C VAL A 143 -1.45 -17.98 7.28
N ALA A 144 -1.17 -18.35 8.53
CA ALA A 144 -1.58 -17.58 9.72
C ALA A 144 -0.97 -16.17 9.77
N ALA A 145 0.15 -15.92 9.12
CA ALA A 145 0.75 -14.60 9.03
C ALA A 145 0.18 -13.76 7.87
N VAL A 146 -0.32 -14.40 6.83
CA VAL A 146 -0.96 -13.73 5.68
C VAL A 146 -2.27 -13.05 6.09
N VAL A 147 -3.04 -13.68 6.97
CA VAL A 147 -4.35 -13.17 7.42
C VAL A 147 -4.27 -11.78 8.06
N PRO A 148 -3.45 -11.53 9.10
CA PRO A 148 -3.38 -10.21 9.73
C PRO A 148 -2.89 -9.11 8.77
N ILE A 149 -1.99 -9.43 7.84
CA ILE A 149 -1.51 -8.47 6.84
C ILE A 149 -2.62 -8.15 5.84
N SER A 150 -3.38 -9.13 5.40
CA SER A 150 -4.51 -8.92 4.48
C SER A 150 -5.64 -8.13 5.15
N VAL A 151 -5.92 -8.39 6.42
CA VAL A 151 -6.88 -7.60 7.21
C VAL A 151 -6.39 -6.16 7.37
N ALA A 152 -5.12 -5.95 7.70
CA ALA A 152 -4.54 -4.61 7.82
C ALA A 152 -4.60 -3.84 6.48
N LEU A 153 -4.34 -4.51 5.36
CA LEU A 153 -4.49 -3.93 4.03
C LEU A 153 -5.95 -3.56 3.73
N ALA A 154 -6.90 -4.45 4.01
CA ALA A 154 -8.31 -4.17 3.81
C ALA A 154 -8.78 -2.97 4.65
N LEU A 155 -8.39 -2.90 5.93
CA LEU A 155 -8.71 -1.77 6.80
C LEU A 155 -8.10 -0.45 6.32
N ALA A 156 -6.87 -0.46 5.80
CA ALA A 156 -6.25 0.72 5.23
C ALA A 156 -7.01 1.22 3.99
N LEU A 157 -7.41 0.31 3.09
CA LEU A 157 -8.22 0.64 1.92
C LEU A 157 -9.62 1.14 2.28
N LEU A 158 -10.22 0.64 3.35
CA LEU A 158 -11.49 1.14 3.89
C LEU A 158 -11.36 2.50 4.54
N GLY A 159 -10.23 2.81 5.18
CA GLY A 159 -9.95 4.12 5.78
C GLY A 159 -10.10 5.24 4.77
N ASP A 160 -9.59 5.05 3.56
CA ASP A 160 -9.70 6.03 2.48
C ASP A 160 -11.16 6.25 2.03
N VAL A 161 -11.93 5.16 1.96
CA VAL A 161 -13.39 5.24 1.65
C VAL A 161 -14.15 6.06 2.70
N TRP A 162 -13.76 5.97 3.97
CA TRP A 162 -14.40 6.69 5.06
C TRP A 162 -14.04 8.17 5.06
N ILE A 163 -12.81 8.52 4.74
CA ILE A 163 -12.35 9.91 4.60
C ILE A 163 -13.11 10.60 3.47
N ASP A 164 -13.19 9.96 2.29
CA ASP A 164 -13.90 10.47 1.12
C ASP A 164 -15.40 10.70 1.42
N ALA A 165 -16.04 9.77 2.13
CA ALA A 165 -17.43 9.89 2.53
C ALA A 165 -17.69 11.00 3.57
N SER A 166 -16.70 11.34 4.39
CA SER A 166 -16.84 12.44 5.37
C SER A 166 -16.74 13.81 4.72
N ASP A 167 -15.93 13.97 3.70
CA ASP A 167 -15.77 15.21 2.95
C ASP A 167 -17.04 15.54 2.14
N ASP A 168 -17.69 14.53 1.54
CA ASP A 168 -18.96 14.68 0.83
C ASP A 168 -20.12 15.09 1.74
N ALA A 169 -20.07 14.73 3.04
CA ALA A 169 -21.11 15.09 4.01
C ALA A 169 -21.00 16.55 4.51
N HIS A 170 -19.88 17.23 4.28
CA HIS A 170 -19.61 18.60 4.73
C HIS A 170 -19.60 19.63 3.58
N SER A 171 -19.79 19.20 2.34
CA SER A 171 -19.90 20.01 1.12
C SER A 171 -21.36 20.25 0.70
#